data_02d87c0c82a1464dd7045012494eebee
#
_entry.id   02d87c0c82a1464dd7045012494eebee
#
_cell.length_a   1.000
_cell.length_b   1.000
_cell.length_c   1.000
_cell.angle_alpha   90.00
_cell.angle_beta   90.00
_cell.angle_gamma   90.00
#
_symmetry.space_group_name_H-M   'P 1'
#
loop_
_entity.id
_entity.type
_entity.pdbx_description
1 polymer ?
#
loop_
_entity_poly.entity_id
_entity_poly.type
_entity_poly.pdbx_seq_one_letter_code
_entity_poly.pdbx_strand_id
1 'polypeptide(L)'
;MDNVTLRSYRRTDAGAISRLFREIYGDHYVQPHVYLPLMINQNHGDGSWHSLVAESGKKILGHATLCRNSGSHTAELALSVVHPSTRGQNIATQLGTRLLIHAQALGCHGVSIKQVTQHAYTQRMADRLGFCSTGLLLDYVPSPFGEPLPESIVIGFIPIDGYRRPLPALPWPQSCRDFMEHLSGVYGTQEKQPLWVGAPMHVEQCSGRYDVLLKKLDAGLLEQLRQLPGHWMISIRLRLATGFASAVDSLSAMGFIFTGIAPNDRCGGWLALFHRGYRRRALELRCPHIQRLHDQAQQQIAAHAREAAPHT
;
A
#
# COMPACT_ATOMS: atom_id res chain seq x y z
N MET A 1 -14.57 -5.93 -33.53
CA MET A 1 -13.73 -5.63 -32.34
C MET A 1 -12.81 -6.83 -32.17
N ASP A 2 -11.50 -6.63 -32.23
CA ASP A 2 -10.57 -7.71 -32.05
C ASP A 2 -10.72 -8.28 -30.63
N ASN A 3 -10.81 -9.61 -30.56
CA ASN A 3 -11.06 -10.30 -29.31
C ASN A 3 -9.82 -10.19 -28.40
N VAL A 4 -9.96 -9.61 -27.20
CA VAL A 4 -8.88 -9.50 -26.23
C VAL A 4 -8.75 -10.83 -25.49
N THR A 5 -7.57 -11.43 -25.54
CA THR A 5 -7.24 -12.67 -24.81
C THR A 5 -6.29 -12.40 -23.66
N LEU A 6 -6.48 -13.10 -22.53
CA LEU A 6 -5.60 -13.02 -21.38
C LEU A 6 -4.72 -14.27 -21.32
N ARG A 7 -3.40 -14.06 -21.21
CA ARG A 7 -2.43 -15.14 -21.11
C ARG A 7 -1.26 -14.81 -20.20
N SER A 8 -0.50 -15.80 -19.84
CA SER A 8 0.75 -15.62 -19.11
C SER A 8 1.78 -14.85 -19.94
N TYR A 9 2.61 -14.11 -19.23
CA TYR A 9 3.77 -13.42 -19.79
C TYR A 9 4.71 -14.36 -20.54
N ARG A 10 5.28 -13.87 -21.60
CA ARG A 10 6.38 -14.49 -22.35
C ARG A 10 7.55 -13.52 -22.43
N ARG A 11 8.77 -14.04 -22.45
CA ARG A 11 9.99 -13.21 -22.51
C ARG A 11 9.99 -12.18 -23.66
N THR A 12 9.33 -12.50 -24.76
CA THR A 12 9.16 -11.62 -25.91
C THR A 12 8.23 -10.44 -25.67
N ASP A 13 7.41 -10.46 -24.61
CA ASP A 13 6.45 -9.40 -24.28
C ASP A 13 7.12 -8.18 -23.62
N ALA A 14 8.30 -8.33 -23.05
CA ALA A 14 8.97 -7.32 -22.25
C ALA A 14 9.06 -5.95 -22.94
N GLY A 15 9.43 -5.93 -24.21
CA GLY A 15 9.49 -4.70 -25.02
C GLY A 15 8.12 -4.05 -25.24
N ALA A 16 7.06 -4.85 -25.43
CA ALA A 16 5.70 -4.34 -25.60
C ALA A 16 5.12 -3.80 -24.31
N ILE A 17 5.40 -4.46 -23.17
CA ILE A 17 5.01 -3.98 -21.83
C ILE A 17 5.71 -2.64 -21.53
N SER A 18 7.02 -2.54 -21.75
CA SER A 18 7.77 -1.29 -21.56
C SER A 18 7.17 -0.14 -22.39
N ARG A 19 6.82 -0.38 -23.65
CA ARG A 19 6.14 0.62 -24.49
C ARG A 19 4.78 1.01 -23.94
N LEU A 20 3.96 0.05 -23.47
CA LEU A 20 2.66 0.33 -22.90
C LEU A 20 2.75 1.25 -21.67
N PHE A 21 3.74 1.06 -20.78
CA PHE A 21 3.98 1.97 -19.65
C PHE A 21 4.38 3.37 -20.15
N ARG A 22 5.27 3.48 -21.14
CA ARG A 22 5.66 4.79 -21.71
C ARG A 22 4.49 5.53 -22.36
N GLU A 23 3.64 4.82 -23.10
CA GLU A 23 2.46 5.41 -23.74
C GLU A 23 1.47 6.02 -22.74
N ILE A 24 1.39 5.47 -21.52
CA ILE A 24 0.41 5.90 -20.52
C ILE A 24 0.98 6.86 -19.50
N TYR A 25 2.21 6.66 -19.06
CA TYR A 25 2.83 7.39 -17.95
C TYR A 25 4.02 8.26 -18.39
N GLY A 26 4.40 8.26 -19.66
CA GLY A 26 5.66 8.86 -20.09
C GLY A 26 6.84 8.22 -19.37
N ASP A 27 7.72 9.05 -18.81
CA ASP A 27 8.88 8.61 -18.01
C ASP A 27 8.66 8.79 -16.49
N HIS A 28 7.41 9.00 -16.04
CA HIS A 28 7.07 9.35 -14.65
C HIS A 28 6.65 8.18 -13.77
N TYR A 29 6.52 6.96 -14.32
CA TYR A 29 6.11 5.83 -13.50
C TYR A 29 7.16 5.50 -12.44
N VAL A 30 6.69 5.36 -11.20
CA VAL A 30 7.54 5.29 -9.99
C VAL A 30 8.47 4.07 -9.92
N GLN A 31 8.24 3.04 -10.75
CA GLN A 31 9.09 1.86 -10.81
C GLN A 31 9.86 1.81 -12.14
N PRO A 32 11.13 2.22 -12.16
CA PRO A 32 11.92 2.33 -13.40
C PRO A 32 12.15 0.98 -14.10
N HIS A 33 12.03 -0.12 -13.39
CA HIS A 33 12.16 -1.48 -13.95
C HIS A 33 11.23 -1.74 -15.13
N VAL A 34 10.03 -1.12 -15.17
CA VAL A 34 9.07 -1.31 -16.26
C VAL A 34 9.54 -0.70 -17.58
N TYR A 35 10.51 0.22 -17.55
CA TYR A 35 11.08 0.84 -18.76
C TYR A 35 12.23 0.06 -19.38
N LEU A 36 12.72 -0.95 -18.70
CA LEU A 36 13.90 -1.72 -19.06
C LEU A 36 13.49 -3.18 -19.37
N PRO A 37 13.32 -3.59 -20.64
CA PRO A 37 12.90 -4.95 -20.99
C PRO A 37 13.77 -6.05 -20.39
N LEU A 38 15.08 -5.79 -20.20
CA LEU A 38 15.98 -6.73 -19.51
C LEU A 38 15.61 -6.93 -18.06
N MET A 39 15.26 -5.86 -17.33
CA MET A 39 14.83 -5.93 -15.93
C MET A 39 13.47 -6.64 -15.79
N ILE A 40 12.54 -6.39 -16.71
CA ILE A 40 11.27 -7.13 -16.77
C ILE A 40 11.57 -8.63 -16.91
N ASN A 41 12.42 -9.01 -17.86
CA ASN A 41 12.82 -10.41 -18.07
C ASN A 41 13.53 -11.03 -16.88
N GLN A 42 14.40 -10.26 -16.22
CA GLN A 42 15.13 -10.71 -15.02
C GLN A 42 14.16 -11.01 -13.87
N ASN A 43 13.27 -10.08 -13.54
CA ASN A 43 12.30 -10.26 -12.45
C ASN A 43 11.34 -11.45 -12.67
N HIS A 44 11.06 -11.80 -13.93
CA HIS A 44 10.34 -13.03 -14.24
C HIS A 44 11.24 -14.27 -14.14
N GLY A 45 12.51 -14.15 -14.54
CA GLY A 45 13.47 -15.26 -14.50
C GLY A 45 13.85 -15.68 -13.08
N ASP A 46 13.92 -14.75 -12.14
CA ASP A 46 14.20 -15.03 -10.73
C ASP A 46 12.93 -15.34 -9.90
N GLY A 47 11.74 -15.30 -10.53
CA GLY A 47 10.47 -15.60 -9.87
C GLY A 47 9.92 -14.48 -8.98
N SER A 48 10.52 -13.26 -9.03
CA SER A 48 10.00 -12.10 -8.30
C SER A 48 8.69 -11.58 -8.89
N TRP A 49 8.49 -11.74 -10.19
CA TRP A 49 7.29 -11.31 -10.92
C TRP A 49 6.58 -12.47 -11.59
N HIS A 50 5.24 -12.49 -11.43
CA HIS A 50 4.33 -13.40 -12.13
C HIS A 50 3.28 -12.57 -12.82
N SER A 51 3.39 -12.39 -14.14
CA SER A 51 2.54 -11.47 -14.88
C SER A 51 1.57 -12.16 -15.81
N LEU A 52 0.44 -11.49 -16.02
CA LEU A 52 -0.50 -11.75 -17.12
C LEU A 52 -0.55 -10.54 -18.05
N VAL A 53 -0.79 -10.82 -19.32
CA VAL A 53 -1.00 -9.81 -20.34
C VAL A 53 -2.37 -9.97 -21.01
N ALA A 54 -2.94 -8.86 -21.44
CA ALA A 54 -4.10 -8.80 -22.30
C ALA A 54 -3.62 -8.47 -23.71
N GLU A 55 -3.85 -9.38 -24.65
CA GLU A 55 -3.37 -9.32 -26.03
C GLU A 55 -4.54 -9.27 -27.00
N SER A 56 -4.43 -8.44 -28.04
CA SER A 56 -5.31 -8.44 -29.20
C SER A 56 -4.48 -8.38 -30.47
N GLY A 57 -4.58 -9.42 -31.29
CA GLY A 57 -3.66 -9.64 -32.41
C GLY A 57 -2.22 -9.78 -31.92
N LYS A 58 -1.36 -8.82 -32.30
CA LYS A 58 0.06 -8.79 -31.86
C LYS A 58 0.35 -7.67 -30.84
N LYS A 59 -0.69 -6.98 -30.34
CA LYS A 59 -0.53 -5.86 -29.40
C LYS A 59 -0.84 -6.27 -27.98
N ILE A 60 0.02 -5.90 -27.05
CA ILE A 60 -0.26 -5.97 -25.61
C ILE A 60 -1.02 -4.70 -25.24
N LEU A 61 -2.25 -4.87 -24.75
CA LEU A 61 -3.17 -3.81 -24.39
C LEU A 61 -3.43 -3.73 -22.88
N GLY A 62 -2.92 -4.69 -22.12
CA GLY A 62 -3.01 -4.70 -20.67
C GLY A 62 -1.93 -5.57 -20.05
N HIS A 63 -1.54 -5.23 -18.85
CA HIS A 63 -0.57 -5.96 -18.04
C HIS A 63 -0.94 -5.82 -16.56
N ALA A 64 -0.73 -6.86 -15.80
CA ALA A 64 -0.70 -6.83 -14.34
C ALA A 64 0.24 -7.92 -13.84
N THR A 65 0.78 -7.75 -12.64
CA THR A 65 1.74 -8.71 -12.06
C THR A 65 1.49 -8.91 -10.57
N LEU A 66 1.83 -10.11 -10.09
CA LEU A 66 2.12 -10.36 -8.69
C LEU A 66 3.61 -10.16 -8.46
N CYS A 67 3.96 -9.18 -7.64
CA CYS A 67 5.32 -8.99 -7.14
C CYS A 67 5.47 -9.78 -5.84
N ARG A 68 6.49 -10.62 -5.74
CA ARG A 68 6.77 -11.46 -4.58
C ARG A 68 8.24 -11.36 -4.20
N ASN A 69 8.51 -11.05 -2.94
CA ASN A 69 9.87 -11.13 -2.41
C ASN A 69 10.24 -12.57 -2.06
N SER A 70 11.48 -12.94 -2.30
CA SER A 70 11.99 -14.26 -1.92
C SER A 70 11.74 -14.54 -0.43
N GLY A 71 11.20 -15.70 -0.12
CA GLY A 71 10.83 -16.11 1.25
C GLY A 71 9.57 -15.46 1.82
N SER A 72 8.89 -14.57 1.10
CA SER A 72 7.60 -14.03 1.54
C SER A 72 6.45 -14.98 1.18
N HIS A 73 5.51 -15.13 2.13
CA HIS A 73 4.23 -15.80 1.89
C HIS A 73 3.14 -14.83 1.41
N THR A 74 3.48 -13.58 1.15
CA THR A 74 2.58 -12.59 0.59
C THR A 74 3.09 -12.09 -0.75
N ALA A 75 2.17 -11.65 -1.61
CA ALA A 75 2.48 -10.99 -2.88
C ALA A 75 1.78 -9.62 -2.93
N GLU A 76 2.24 -8.75 -3.81
CA GLU A 76 1.57 -7.50 -4.14
C GLU A 76 1.01 -7.58 -5.56
N LEU A 77 -0.28 -7.35 -5.73
CA LEU A 77 -0.89 -7.13 -7.04
C LEU A 77 -0.51 -5.72 -7.50
N ALA A 78 0.40 -5.63 -8.45
CA ALA A 78 1.05 -4.39 -8.86
C ALA A 78 1.15 -4.27 -10.39
N LEU A 79 1.71 -3.15 -10.84
CA LEU A 79 2.04 -2.87 -12.24
C LEU A 79 0.83 -3.09 -13.17
N SER A 80 -0.37 -2.78 -12.68
CA SER A 80 -1.61 -2.91 -13.45
C SER A 80 -1.77 -1.70 -14.38
N VAL A 81 -1.77 -1.98 -15.67
CA VAL A 81 -1.90 -0.97 -16.73
C VAL A 81 -2.79 -1.50 -17.84
N VAL A 82 -3.69 -0.65 -18.36
CA VAL A 82 -4.58 -0.99 -19.47
C VAL A 82 -4.60 0.17 -20.46
N HIS A 83 -4.37 -0.13 -21.73
CA HIS A 83 -4.39 0.85 -22.80
C HIS A 83 -5.74 1.57 -22.89
N PRO A 84 -5.77 2.88 -23.11
CA PRO A 84 -7.02 3.67 -23.14
C PRO A 84 -8.09 3.14 -24.10
N SER A 85 -7.68 2.60 -25.25
CA SER A 85 -8.60 2.06 -26.27
C SER A 85 -9.43 0.86 -25.80
N THR A 86 -9.04 0.21 -24.71
CA THR A 86 -9.72 -0.99 -24.17
C THR A 86 -10.24 -0.77 -22.74
N ARG A 87 -10.26 0.46 -22.27
CA ARG A 87 -10.90 0.82 -20.99
C ARG A 87 -12.40 0.52 -21.04
N GLY A 88 -12.99 0.26 -19.89
CA GLY A 88 -14.40 -0.11 -19.80
C GLY A 88 -14.71 -1.61 -20.03
N GLN A 89 -13.77 -2.39 -20.57
CA GLN A 89 -13.91 -3.82 -20.83
C GLN A 89 -13.52 -4.72 -19.63
N ASN A 90 -13.37 -4.16 -18.45
CA ASN A 90 -12.99 -4.87 -17.21
C ASN A 90 -11.64 -5.64 -17.27
N ILE A 91 -10.75 -5.31 -18.21
CA ILE A 91 -9.49 -6.05 -18.42
C ILE A 91 -8.64 -6.08 -17.15
N ALA A 92 -8.47 -4.93 -16.45
CA ALA A 92 -7.70 -4.88 -15.21
C ALA A 92 -8.28 -5.82 -14.13
N THR A 93 -9.60 -5.84 -13.96
CA THR A 93 -10.28 -6.74 -13.01
C THR A 93 -10.10 -8.21 -13.40
N GLN A 94 -10.23 -8.55 -14.69
CA GLN A 94 -10.04 -9.91 -15.19
C GLN A 94 -8.59 -10.39 -14.98
N LEU A 95 -7.58 -9.53 -15.24
CA LEU A 95 -6.18 -9.81 -14.95
C LEU A 95 -5.98 -10.05 -13.45
N GLY A 96 -6.52 -9.16 -12.61
CA GLY A 96 -6.47 -9.28 -11.15
C GLY A 96 -7.09 -10.57 -10.64
N THR A 97 -8.30 -10.94 -11.11
CA THR A 97 -8.97 -12.20 -10.72
C THR A 97 -8.10 -13.42 -11.03
N ARG A 98 -7.53 -13.49 -12.25
CA ARG A 98 -6.66 -14.61 -12.62
C ARG A 98 -5.35 -14.63 -11.82
N LEU A 99 -4.82 -13.44 -11.47
CA LEU A 99 -3.61 -13.34 -10.64
C LEU A 99 -3.90 -13.76 -9.20
N LEU A 100 -5.07 -13.50 -8.62
CA LEU A 100 -5.45 -14.01 -7.30
C LEU A 100 -5.53 -15.54 -7.28
N ILE A 101 -6.09 -16.16 -8.33
CA ILE A 101 -6.05 -17.62 -8.50
C ILE A 101 -4.61 -18.13 -8.62
N HIS A 102 -3.76 -17.40 -9.35
CA HIS A 102 -2.35 -17.76 -9.48
C HIS A 102 -1.60 -17.60 -8.15
N ALA A 103 -1.92 -16.60 -7.32
CA ALA A 103 -1.36 -16.43 -5.99
C ALA A 103 -1.64 -17.64 -5.08
N GLN A 104 -2.85 -18.22 -5.17
CA GLN A 104 -3.19 -19.46 -4.49
C GLN A 104 -2.30 -20.63 -4.94
N ALA A 105 -2.12 -20.79 -6.25
CA ALA A 105 -1.25 -21.83 -6.81
C ALA A 105 0.23 -21.65 -6.43
N LEU A 106 0.67 -20.41 -6.18
CA LEU A 106 2.01 -20.08 -5.68
C LEU A 106 2.17 -20.29 -4.16
N GLY A 107 1.13 -20.70 -3.44
CA GLY A 107 1.13 -20.87 -2.00
C GLY A 107 1.21 -19.55 -1.23
N CYS A 108 0.68 -18.45 -1.80
CA CYS A 108 0.59 -17.18 -1.08
C CYS A 108 -0.48 -17.28 0.02
N HIS A 109 -0.20 -16.69 1.19
CA HIS A 109 -1.13 -16.57 2.30
C HIS A 109 -2.04 -15.33 2.18
N GLY A 110 -1.64 -14.37 1.36
CA GLY A 110 -2.40 -13.16 1.10
C GLY A 110 -1.79 -12.32 0.00
N VAL A 111 -2.59 -11.40 -0.52
CA VAL A 111 -2.18 -10.43 -1.54
C VAL A 111 -2.51 -9.04 -1.05
N SER A 112 -1.54 -8.13 -1.16
CA SER A 112 -1.75 -6.70 -0.97
C SER A 112 -1.91 -5.98 -2.31
N ILE A 113 -2.50 -4.79 -2.27
CA ILE A 113 -2.60 -3.89 -3.42
C ILE A 113 -2.39 -2.45 -2.96
N LYS A 114 -1.70 -1.66 -3.76
CA LYS A 114 -1.54 -0.22 -3.59
C LYS A 114 -2.42 0.50 -4.60
N GLN A 115 -3.33 1.32 -4.10
CA GLN A 115 -4.35 2.00 -4.89
C GLN A 115 -4.09 3.50 -4.83
N VAL A 116 -3.89 4.14 -5.97
CA VAL A 116 -3.72 5.60 -6.05
C VAL A 116 -5.02 6.33 -5.66
N THR A 117 -4.87 7.52 -5.08
CA THR A 117 -6.01 8.36 -4.64
C THR A 117 -6.42 9.41 -5.67
N GLN A 118 -5.59 9.69 -6.67
CA GLN A 118 -5.85 10.67 -7.73
C GLN A 118 -7.09 10.32 -8.58
N HIS A 119 -7.43 9.03 -8.67
CA HIS A 119 -8.62 8.56 -9.38
C HIS A 119 -9.16 7.25 -8.79
N ALA A 120 -10.46 7.05 -8.92
CA ALA A 120 -11.15 5.91 -8.32
C ALA A 120 -10.99 4.56 -9.08
N TYR A 121 -10.23 4.49 -10.18
CA TYR A 121 -10.21 3.26 -11.01
C TYR A 121 -9.58 2.07 -10.29
N THR A 122 -8.40 2.25 -9.69
CA THR A 122 -7.72 1.19 -8.93
C THR A 122 -8.50 0.81 -7.68
N GLN A 123 -9.10 1.78 -6.99
CA GLN A 123 -9.94 1.52 -5.83
C GLN A 123 -11.18 0.70 -6.20
N ARG A 124 -11.88 1.03 -7.31
CA ARG A 124 -13.01 0.22 -7.82
C ARG A 124 -12.60 -1.19 -8.22
N MET A 125 -11.42 -1.35 -8.82
CA MET A 125 -10.89 -2.66 -9.16
C MET A 125 -10.63 -3.47 -7.89
N ALA A 126 -10.00 -2.89 -6.88
CA ALA A 126 -9.72 -3.55 -5.61
C ALA A 126 -11.00 -3.98 -4.88
N ASP A 127 -12.03 -3.10 -4.82
CA ASP A 127 -13.34 -3.43 -4.27
C ASP A 127 -13.95 -4.66 -4.96
N ARG A 128 -13.94 -4.68 -6.30
CA ARG A 128 -14.47 -5.81 -7.10
C ARG A 128 -13.70 -7.11 -6.92
N LEU A 129 -12.42 -7.03 -6.61
CA LEU A 129 -11.55 -8.18 -6.34
C LEU A 129 -11.66 -8.65 -4.89
N GLY A 130 -12.43 -7.96 -4.04
CA GLY A 130 -12.65 -8.32 -2.63
C GLY A 130 -11.54 -7.86 -1.68
N PHE A 131 -10.68 -6.93 -2.09
CA PHE A 131 -9.70 -6.35 -1.18
C PHE A 131 -10.39 -5.50 -0.12
N CYS A 132 -10.03 -5.68 1.14
CA CYS A 132 -10.38 -4.77 2.22
C CYS A 132 -9.31 -3.67 2.31
N SER A 133 -9.73 -2.40 2.34
CA SER A 133 -8.83 -1.27 2.54
C SER A 133 -8.39 -1.20 4.00
N THR A 134 -7.08 -1.26 4.27
CA THR A 134 -6.53 -1.39 5.62
C THR A 134 -5.74 -0.18 6.10
N GLY A 135 -5.35 0.70 5.20
CA GLY A 135 -4.57 1.87 5.61
C GLY A 135 -4.33 2.84 4.46
N LEU A 136 -3.79 4.01 4.82
CA LEU A 136 -3.49 5.10 3.91
C LEU A 136 -2.04 5.54 4.11
N LEU A 137 -1.27 5.59 3.03
CA LEU A 137 0.07 6.17 2.97
C LEU A 137 -0.05 7.55 2.34
N LEU A 138 0.17 8.59 3.13
CA LEU A 138 0.05 9.98 2.70
C LEU A 138 1.31 10.43 1.96
N ASP A 139 1.15 11.18 0.86
CA ASP A 139 2.25 11.73 0.05
C ASP A 139 3.37 10.71 -0.22
N TYR A 140 2.97 9.49 -0.57
CA TYR A 140 3.84 8.32 -0.49
C TYR A 140 4.76 8.14 -1.69
N VAL A 141 4.30 8.44 -2.90
CA VAL A 141 5.07 8.28 -4.14
C VAL A 141 5.01 9.55 -4.98
N PRO A 142 6.02 9.85 -5.81
CA PRO A 142 5.89 10.84 -6.85
C PRO A 142 4.68 10.56 -7.74
N SER A 143 4.04 11.60 -8.27
CA SER A 143 2.94 11.42 -9.21
C SER A 143 3.40 10.64 -10.44
N PRO A 144 2.73 9.55 -10.82
CA PRO A 144 3.05 8.82 -12.04
C PRO A 144 2.71 9.59 -13.32
N PHE A 145 2.08 10.75 -13.21
CA PHE A 145 1.72 11.63 -14.33
C PHE A 145 2.53 12.93 -14.36
N GLY A 146 3.60 13.03 -13.55
CA GLY A 146 4.46 14.21 -13.50
C GLY A 146 3.85 15.40 -12.77
N GLU A 147 2.77 15.21 -12.02
CA GLU A 147 2.18 16.26 -11.18
C GLU A 147 3.15 16.67 -10.07
N PRO A 148 3.16 17.97 -9.66
CA PRO A 148 4.10 18.45 -8.65
C PRO A 148 3.81 17.92 -7.23
N LEU A 149 2.60 17.41 -6.98
CA LEU A 149 2.21 16.86 -5.69
C LEU A 149 2.41 15.34 -5.67
N PRO A 150 2.99 14.78 -4.61
CA PRO A 150 3.08 13.34 -4.43
C PRO A 150 1.70 12.69 -4.36
N GLU A 151 1.61 11.45 -4.77
CA GLU A 151 0.40 10.63 -4.72
C GLU A 151 0.26 9.95 -3.34
N SER A 152 -0.93 9.97 -2.77
CA SER A 152 -1.28 9.15 -1.61
C SER A 152 -1.82 7.80 -2.06
N ILE A 153 -1.64 6.78 -1.22
CA ILE A 153 -1.91 5.39 -1.57
C ILE A 153 -2.81 4.74 -0.53
N VAL A 154 -3.94 4.17 -0.95
CA VAL A 154 -4.72 3.26 -0.11
C VAL A 154 -4.12 1.87 -0.20
N ILE A 155 -3.85 1.25 0.96
CA ILE A 155 -3.43 -0.14 1.04
C ILE A 155 -4.68 -1.01 1.13
N GLY A 156 -4.78 -2.01 0.26
CA GLY A 156 -5.75 -3.09 0.37
C GLY A 156 -5.06 -4.41 0.66
N PHE A 157 -5.75 -5.31 1.35
CA PHE A 157 -5.28 -6.66 1.62
C PHE A 157 -6.42 -7.66 1.51
N ILE A 158 -6.11 -8.83 0.93
CA ILE A 158 -7.01 -9.98 0.87
C ILE A 158 -6.23 -11.23 1.31
N PRO A 159 -6.70 -11.99 2.30
CA PRO A 159 -6.16 -13.32 2.58
C PRO A 159 -6.52 -14.27 1.44
N ILE A 160 -5.60 -15.17 1.09
CA ILE A 160 -5.85 -16.22 0.11
C ILE A 160 -6.46 -17.43 0.81
N ASP A 161 -7.26 -18.17 0.09
CA ASP A 161 -8.10 -19.28 0.55
C ASP A 161 -7.44 -20.15 1.63
N GLY A 162 -8.18 -20.34 2.74
CA GLY A 162 -7.74 -21.10 3.90
C GLY A 162 -6.78 -20.38 4.86
N TYR A 163 -6.20 -19.25 4.47
CA TYR A 163 -5.31 -18.48 5.33
C TYR A 163 -6.04 -17.36 6.06
N ARG A 164 -5.55 -17.05 7.25
CA ARG A 164 -6.06 -15.95 8.08
C ARG A 164 -4.90 -15.09 8.55
N ARG A 165 -5.14 -13.80 8.64
CA ARG A 165 -4.20 -12.83 9.23
C ARG A 165 -4.93 -12.03 10.30
N PRO A 166 -5.24 -12.64 11.46
CA PRO A 166 -5.97 -11.93 12.53
C PRO A 166 -5.15 -10.80 13.11
N LEU A 167 -5.86 -9.78 13.63
CA LEU A 167 -5.26 -8.70 14.39
C LEU A 167 -4.90 -9.18 15.80
N PRO A 168 -3.99 -8.47 16.52
CA PRO A 168 -3.81 -8.72 17.94
C PRO A 168 -5.09 -8.38 18.73
N ALA A 169 -5.43 -9.20 19.71
CA ALA A 169 -6.50 -8.91 20.67
C ALA A 169 -6.02 -7.83 21.63
N LEU A 170 -6.23 -6.56 21.29
CA LEU A 170 -5.80 -5.38 22.03
C LEU A 170 -6.97 -4.44 22.28
N PRO A 171 -6.94 -3.66 23.39
CA PRO A 171 -7.85 -2.53 23.53
C PRO A 171 -7.49 -1.45 22.50
N TRP A 172 -8.47 -1.01 21.72
CA TRP A 172 -8.25 0.01 20.69
C TRP A 172 -8.42 1.42 21.26
N PRO A 173 -7.48 2.36 21.04
CA PRO A 173 -7.62 3.75 21.40
C PRO A 173 -8.89 4.38 20.80
N GLN A 174 -9.51 5.32 21.52
CA GLN A 174 -10.72 6.00 21.08
C GLN A 174 -10.57 6.65 19.69
N SER A 175 -9.39 7.21 19.42
CA SER A 175 -9.08 7.90 18.16
C SER A 175 -9.11 7.02 16.90
N CYS A 176 -9.03 5.69 17.05
CA CYS A 176 -9.04 4.76 15.92
C CYS A 176 -9.95 3.54 16.17
N ARG A 177 -10.76 3.55 17.22
CA ARG A 177 -11.55 2.39 17.67
C ARG A 177 -12.44 1.84 16.56
N ASP A 178 -13.31 2.65 15.99
CA ASP A 178 -14.29 2.20 14.99
C ASP A 178 -13.60 1.56 13.77
N PHE A 179 -12.47 2.12 13.37
CA PHE A 179 -11.68 1.58 12.26
C PHE A 179 -11.04 0.23 12.62
N MET A 180 -10.46 0.13 13.80
CA MET A 180 -9.80 -1.10 14.25
C MET A 180 -10.80 -2.21 14.57
N GLU A 181 -11.98 -1.88 15.10
CA GLU A 181 -13.09 -2.82 15.31
C GLU A 181 -13.63 -3.33 13.98
N HIS A 182 -13.79 -2.47 12.97
CA HIS A 182 -14.15 -2.89 11.62
C HIS A 182 -13.14 -3.92 11.09
N LEU A 183 -11.83 -3.64 11.14
CA LEU A 183 -10.81 -4.56 10.67
C LEU A 183 -10.74 -5.85 11.51
N SER A 184 -11.00 -5.77 12.82
CA SER A 184 -11.11 -6.94 13.69
C SER A 184 -12.28 -7.85 13.27
N GLY A 185 -13.38 -7.25 12.83
CA GLY A 185 -14.53 -7.99 12.28
C GLY A 185 -14.19 -8.69 10.96
N VAL A 186 -13.38 -8.05 10.09
CA VAL A 186 -12.97 -8.61 8.79
C VAL A 186 -11.95 -9.74 8.94
N TYR A 187 -10.90 -9.53 9.72
CA TYR A 187 -9.75 -10.45 9.80
C TYR A 187 -9.76 -11.38 11.01
N GLY A 188 -10.62 -11.10 12.00
CA GLY A 188 -10.59 -11.74 13.30
C GLY A 188 -9.48 -11.20 14.21
N THR A 189 -9.41 -11.73 15.44
CA THR A 189 -8.40 -11.37 16.43
C THR A 189 -7.73 -12.61 17.00
N GLN A 190 -6.49 -12.46 17.50
CA GLN A 190 -5.76 -13.51 18.21
C GLN A 190 -4.87 -12.93 19.31
N GLU A 191 -4.65 -13.68 20.38
CA GLU A 191 -3.75 -13.25 21.46
C GLU A 191 -2.27 -13.43 21.09
N LYS A 192 -1.93 -14.58 20.49
CA LYS A 192 -0.55 -14.90 20.12
C LYS A 192 -0.14 -14.14 18.87
N GLN A 193 0.86 -13.28 19.00
CA GLN A 193 1.40 -12.51 17.89
C GLN A 193 2.55 -13.23 17.21
N PRO A 194 2.69 -13.13 15.87
CA PRO A 194 3.85 -13.64 15.15
C PRO A 194 5.14 -13.05 15.71
N LEU A 195 6.21 -13.85 15.71
CA LEU A 195 7.52 -13.39 16.13
C LEU A 195 8.05 -12.33 15.15
N TRP A 196 8.70 -11.29 15.70
CA TRP A 196 9.37 -10.31 14.87
C TRP A 196 10.63 -10.90 14.23
N VAL A 197 10.78 -10.69 12.94
CA VAL A 197 11.97 -11.10 12.17
C VAL A 197 12.71 -9.88 11.67
N GLY A 198 14.04 -9.88 11.83
CA GLY A 198 14.94 -8.81 11.40
C GLY A 198 15.28 -7.80 12.50
N ALA A 199 15.96 -6.72 12.10
CA ALA A 199 16.39 -5.65 13.00
C ALA A 199 15.19 -4.99 13.71
N PRO A 200 15.35 -4.54 14.97
CA PRO A 200 14.28 -3.90 15.72
C PRO A 200 13.86 -2.54 15.14
N MET A 201 14.74 -1.91 14.38
CA MET A 201 14.51 -0.66 13.67
C MET A 201 15.18 -0.72 12.29
N HIS A 202 14.51 -0.15 11.30
CA HIS A 202 15.06 0.11 9.97
C HIS A 202 14.59 1.49 9.51
N VAL A 203 15.52 2.30 9.00
CA VAL A 203 15.25 3.64 8.49
C VAL A 203 15.72 3.71 7.05
N GLU A 204 14.86 4.18 6.17
CA GLU A 204 15.15 4.37 4.76
C GLU A 204 14.72 5.78 4.34
N GLN A 205 15.58 6.45 3.57
CA GLN A 205 15.24 7.75 2.98
C GLN A 205 14.77 7.55 1.54
N CYS A 206 13.53 7.91 1.27
CA CYS A 206 12.89 7.76 -0.04
C CYS A 206 12.29 9.09 -0.49
N SER A 207 12.79 9.67 -1.61
CA SER A 207 12.12 10.80 -2.30
C SER A 207 11.60 11.92 -1.37
N GLY A 208 12.43 12.41 -0.44
CA GLY A 208 12.05 13.48 0.49
C GLY A 208 11.24 13.03 1.71
N ARG A 209 11.13 11.74 1.95
CA ARG A 209 10.46 11.12 3.08
C ARG A 209 11.39 10.16 3.81
N TYR A 210 11.22 10.04 5.11
CA TYR A 210 11.84 9.00 5.93
C TYR A 210 10.82 7.91 6.25
N ASP A 211 11.09 6.69 5.80
CA ASP A 211 10.33 5.50 6.15
C ASP A 211 11.02 4.79 7.33
N VAL A 212 10.29 4.64 8.42
CA VAL A 212 10.81 4.06 9.67
C VAL A 212 10.00 2.82 10.01
N LEU A 213 10.64 1.65 9.99
CA LEU A 213 10.04 0.39 10.42
C LEU A 213 10.49 0.08 11.85
N LEU A 214 9.55 -0.14 12.76
CA LEU A 214 9.82 -0.32 14.19
C LEU A 214 9.19 -1.61 14.74
N LYS A 215 9.96 -2.36 15.54
CA LYS A 215 9.45 -3.45 16.38
C LYS A 215 8.64 -2.92 17.55
N LYS A 216 9.11 -1.88 18.21
CA LYS A 216 8.45 -1.19 19.33
C LYS A 216 8.91 0.26 19.42
N LEU A 217 8.11 1.07 20.07
CA LEU A 217 8.44 2.44 20.42
C LEU A 217 8.86 2.47 21.89
N ASP A 218 10.05 3.03 22.18
CA ASP A 218 10.56 3.23 23.52
C ASP A 218 10.89 4.70 23.80
N ALA A 219 11.18 5.03 25.05
CA ALA A 219 11.41 6.40 25.50
C ALA A 219 12.59 7.07 24.78
N GLY A 220 13.68 6.33 24.54
CA GLY A 220 14.85 6.87 23.87
C GLY A 220 14.57 7.23 22.41
N LEU A 221 13.81 6.39 21.71
CA LEU A 221 13.40 6.65 20.33
C LEU A 221 12.40 7.81 20.25
N LEU A 222 11.47 7.90 21.20
CA LEU A 222 10.54 9.03 21.31
C LEU A 222 11.28 10.36 21.46
N GLU A 223 12.32 10.40 22.29
CA GLU A 223 13.15 11.60 22.45
C GLU A 223 13.87 11.98 21.16
N GLN A 224 14.42 11.01 20.44
CA GLN A 224 15.04 11.25 19.13
C GLN A 224 14.02 11.78 18.10
N LEU A 225 12.80 11.22 18.06
CA LEU A 225 11.75 11.68 17.15
C LEU A 225 11.31 13.12 17.44
N ARG A 226 11.32 13.57 18.73
CA ARG A 226 11.01 14.96 19.10
C ARG A 226 12.00 15.96 18.56
N GLN A 227 13.27 15.56 18.43
CA GLN A 227 14.35 16.44 17.93
C GLN A 227 14.31 16.61 16.40
N LEU A 228 13.58 15.76 15.68
CA LEU A 228 13.47 15.85 14.23
C LEU A 228 12.60 17.05 13.81
N PRO A 229 13.01 17.82 12.76
CA PRO A 229 12.24 18.94 12.28
C PRO A 229 10.78 18.57 11.96
N GLY A 230 9.84 19.38 12.45
CA GLY A 230 8.40 19.09 12.32
C GLY A 230 7.88 19.05 10.87
N HIS A 231 8.59 19.72 9.96
CA HIS A 231 8.25 19.76 8.52
C HIS A 231 8.78 18.55 7.73
N TRP A 232 9.59 17.69 8.34
CA TRP A 232 10.06 16.48 7.67
C TRP A 232 8.91 15.48 7.52
N MET A 233 8.77 14.96 6.29
CA MET A 233 7.84 13.87 6.03
C MET A 233 8.41 12.57 6.62
N ILE A 234 7.74 12.06 7.65
CA ILE A 234 8.12 10.82 8.33
C ILE A 234 6.93 9.86 8.32
N SER A 235 7.17 8.67 7.80
CA SER A 235 6.22 7.56 7.78
C SER A 235 6.73 6.46 8.71
N ILE A 236 6.02 6.23 9.81
CA ILE A 236 6.36 5.16 10.76
C ILE A 236 5.46 3.96 10.50
N ARG A 237 6.08 2.78 10.42
CA ARG A 237 5.43 1.47 10.39
C ARG A 237 5.81 0.74 11.67
N LEU A 238 4.93 0.80 12.65
CA LEU A 238 5.14 0.21 13.97
C LEU A 238 4.44 -1.15 14.04
N ARG A 239 5.15 -2.19 14.51
CA ARG A 239 4.52 -3.48 14.80
C ARG A 239 3.27 -3.28 15.66
N LEU A 240 2.14 -3.79 15.17
CA LEU A 240 0.88 -3.78 15.90
C LEU A 240 0.93 -4.86 16.98
N ALA A 241 1.15 -4.47 18.23
CA ALA A 241 1.34 -5.36 19.39
C ALA A 241 0.98 -4.66 20.69
N THR A 242 1.17 -5.31 21.83
CA THR A 242 1.02 -4.71 23.18
C THR A 242 1.78 -3.39 23.26
N GLY A 243 1.15 -2.36 23.86
CA GLY A 243 1.67 -0.99 23.90
C GLY A 243 1.20 -0.09 22.73
N PHE A 244 0.36 -0.60 21.83
CA PHE A 244 -0.17 0.19 20.71
C PHE A 244 -0.91 1.45 21.18
N ALA A 245 -1.77 1.37 22.21
CA ALA A 245 -2.49 2.53 22.72
C ALA A 245 -1.54 3.64 23.19
N SER A 246 -0.54 3.29 24.02
CA SER A 246 0.49 4.24 24.46
C SER A 246 1.30 4.82 23.30
N ALA A 247 1.56 4.03 22.26
CA ALA A 247 2.25 4.52 21.07
C ALA A 247 1.41 5.53 20.30
N VAL A 248 0.10 5.30 20.15
CA VAL A 248 -0.83 6.25 19.54
C VAL A 248 -0.80 7.58 20.27
N ASP A 249 -0.93 7.57 21.59
CA ASP A 249 -0.93 8.81 22.42
C ASP A 249 0.42 9.54 22.28
N SER A 250 1.53 8.82 22.42
CA SER A 250 2.87 9.41 22.35
C SER A 250 3.19 10.01 20.98
N LEU A 251 2.84 9.31 19.90
CA LEU A 251 3.07 9.79 18.55
C LEU A 251 2.13 10.95 18.19
N SER A 252 0.86 10.91 18.64
CA SER A 252 -0.08 12.00 18.42
C SER A 252 0.39 13.30 19.10
N ALA A 253 0.94 13.23 20.29
CA ALA A 253 1.54 14.37 20.99
C ALA A 253 2.74 14.99 20.24
N MET A 254 3.34 14.27 19.30
CA MET A 254 4.42 14.74 18.43
C MET A 254 3.95 15.11 17.02
N GLY A 255 2.64 15.22 16.79
CA GLY A 255 2.04 15.59 15.53
C GLY A 255 1.98 14.46 14.49
N PHE A 256 2.25 13.20 14.87
CA PHE A 256 1.95 12.07 14.00
C PHE A 256 0.46 11.74 14.05
N ILE A 257 -0.08 11.31 12.92
CA ILE A 257 -1.43 10.79 12.83
C ILE A 257 -1.41 9.29 12.51
N PHE A 258 -2.34 8.56 13.10
CA PHE A 258 -2.60 7.17 12.72
C PHE A 258 -3.41 7.14 11.42
N THR A 259 -2.96 6.33 10.45
CA THR A 259 -3.59 6.23 9.12
C THR A 259 -3.95 4.80 8.73
N GLY A 260 -4.07 3.91 9.71
CA GLY A 260 -4.49 2.53 9.49
C GLY A 260 -3.36 1.53 9.68
N ILE A 261 -3.49 0.37 9.05
CA ILE A 261 -2.53 -0.72 9.17
C ILE A 261 -2.10 -1.27 7.81
N ALA A 262 -0.94 -1.90 7.77
CA ALA A 262 -0.43 -2.63 6.60
C ALA A 262 -0.01 -4.05 7.00
N PRO A 263 -0.07 -5.04 6.08
CA PRO A 263 0.48 -6.35 6.34
C PRO A 263 2.00 -6.27 6.56
N ASN A 264 2.51 -7.04 7.53
CA ASN A 264 3.94 -7.23 7.69
C ASN A 264 4.38 -8.47 6.91
N ASP A 265 4.97 -8.27 5.75
CA ASP A 265 5.35 -9.35 4.84
C ASP A 265 6.49 -10.22 5.37
N ARG A 266 7.25 -9.73 6.36
CA ARG A 266 8.39 -10.46 6.94
C ARG A 266 7.97 -11.48 8.01
N CYS A 267 6.91 -11.20 8.77
CA CYS A 267 6.55 -12.06 9.92
C CYS A 267 5.06 -12.39 10.04
N GLY A 268 4.25 -12.06 9.04
CA GLY A 268 2.85 -12.46 9.00
C GLY A 268 1.89 -11.67 9.89
N GLY A 269 2.35 -10.70 10.67
CA GLY A 269 1.52 -9.80 11.49
C GLY A 269 1.15 -8.50 10.78
N TRP A 270 0.79 -7.48 11.57
CA TRP A 270 0.39 -6.17 11.09
C TRP A 270 1.31 -5.06 11.58
N LEU A 271 1.41 -4.00 10.81
CA LEU A 271 2.12 -2.76 11.11
C LEU A 271 1.10 -1.63 11.20
N ALA A 272 1.10 -0.88 12.30
CA ALA A 272 0.37 0.37 12.42
C ALA A 272 1.11 1.47 11.66
N LEU A 273 0.37 2.31 10.95
CA LEU A 273 0.88 3.38 10.09
C LEU A 273 0.69 4.73 10.77
N PHE A 274 1.76 5.51 10.82
CA PHE A 274 1.74 6.87 11.35
C PHE A 274 2.49 7.80 10.41
N HIS A 275 1.95 9.01 10.21
CA HIS A 275 2.54 10.01 9.31
C HIS A 275 2.64 11.37 9.98
N ARG A 276 3.73 12.10 9.70
CA ARG A 276 3.94 13.50 10.07
C ARG A 276 4.58 14.25 8.90
N GLY A 277 4.32 15.55 8.77
CA GLY A 277 4.94 16.41 7.75
C GLY A 277 4.34 16.28 6.33
N TYR A 278 3.23 15.55 6.17
CA TYR A 278 2.51 15.44 4.89
C TYR A 278 1.70 16.70 4.58
N ARG A 279 1.35 16.89 3.31
CA ARG A 279 0.54 18.03 2.86
C ARG A 279 -0.94 17.77 3.11
N ARG A 280 -1.61 18.74 3.74
CA ARG A 280 -3.05 18.67 3.94
C ARG A 280 -3.77 18.84 2.61
N ARG A 281 -4.61 17.88 2.26
CA ARG A 281 -5.53 17.97 1.12
C ARG A 281 -6.72 17.02 1.30
N ALA A 282 -7.85 17.38 0.69
CA ALA A 282 -8.94 16.45 0.56
C ALA A 282 -8.54 15.31 -0.38
N LEU A 283 -8.90 14.08 0.00
CA LEU A 283 -8.74 12.90 -0.83
C LEU A 283 -10.11 12.28 -1.07
N GLU A 284 -10.35 11.82 -2.30
CA GLU A 284 -11.54 11.04 -2.62
C GLU A 284 -11.25 9.55 -2.40
N LEU A 285 -11.75 9.02 -1.28
CA LEU A 285 -11.52 7.66 -0.86
C LEU A 285 -12.83 6.87 -0.94
N ARG A 286 -12.82 5.77 -1.68
CA ARG A 286 -14.03 4.96 -1.88
C ARG A 286 -14.45 4.18 -0.63
N CYS A 287 -13.48 3.70 0.14
CA CYS A 287 -13.76 3.01 1.39
C CYS A 287 -14.22 4.01 2.46
N PRO A 288 -15.47 3.91 2.97
CA PRO A 288 -15.98 4.86 3.95
C PRO A 288 -15.24 4.83 5.29
N HIS A 289 -14.63 3.70 5.63
CA HIS A 289 -13.83 3.58 6.85
C HIS A 289 -12.49 4.32 6.72
N ILE A 290 -11.83 4.22 5.57
CA ILE A 290 -10.59 4.98 5.28
C ILE A 290 -10.91 6.47 5.14
N GLN A 291 -12.04 6.84 4.51
CA GLN A 291 -12.47 8.24 4.41
C GLN A 291 -12.66 8.85 5.80
N ARG A 292 -13.40 8.20 6.69
CA ARG A 292 -13.59 8.68 8.07
C ARG A 292 -12.27 8.79 8.84
N LEU A 293 -11.39 7.80 8.71
CA LEU A 293 -10.06 7.84 9.34
C LEU A 293 -9.24 9.03 8.85
N HIS A 294 -9.26 9.31 7.54
CA HIS A 294 -8.59 10.45 6.95
C HIS A 294 -9.16 11.79 7.44
N ASP A 295 -10.50 11.92 7.47
CA ASP A 295 -11.18 13.14 7.89
C ASP A 295 -10.91 13.45 9.37
N GLN A 296 -10.95 12.44 10.24
CA GLN A 296 -10.56 12.56 11.66
C GLN A 296 -9.11 13.02 11.81
N ALA A 297 -8.20 12.46 11.05
CA ALA A 297 -6.79 12.85 11.03
C ALA A 297 -6.61 14.31 10.63
N GLN A 298 -7.32 14.78 9.60
CA GLN A 298 -7.30 16.18 9.18
C GLN A 298 -7.83 17.14 10.26
N GLN A 299 -8.87 16.73 10.99
CA GLN A 299 -9.44 17.52 12.10
C GLN A 299 -8.47 17.63 13.27
N GLN A 300 -7.82 16.55 13.68
CA GLN A 300 -6.83 16.55 14.76
C GLN A 300 -5.69 17.53 14.51
N ILE A 301 -5.15 17.55 13.28
CA ILE A 301 -4.09 18.49 12.94
C ILE A 301 -4.60 19.94 12.93
N ALA A 302 -5.85 20.17 12.49
CA ALA A 302 -6.42 21.51 12.53
C ALA A 302 -6.56 22.04 13.97
N ALA A 303 -6.88 21.16 14.92
CA ALA A 303 -6.94 21.50 16.35
C ALA A 303 -5.55 21.86 16.89
N HIS A 304 -4.55 21.00 16.69
CA HIS A 304 -3.18 21.26 17.17
C HIS A 304 -2.57 22.54 16.58
N ALA A 305 -2.86 22.86 15.30
CA ALA A 305 -2.36 24.09 14.67
C ALA A 305 -3.00 25.35 15.27
N ARG A 306 -4.23 25.28 15.77
CA ARG A 306 -4.90 26.40 16.46
C ARG A 306 -4.35 26.63 17.86
N GLU A 307 -4.05 25.55 18.57
CA GLU A 307 -3.46 25.59 19.92
C GLU A 307 -2.00 26.11 19.90
N ALA A 308 -1.27 25.86 18.82
CA ALA A 308 0.11 26.32 18.65
C ALA A 308 0.22 27.77 18.11
N ALA A 309 -0.88 28.40 17.69
CA ALA A 309 -0.88 29.79 17.27
C ALA A 309 -0.76 30.70 18.52
N PRO A 310 0.24 31.58 18.61
CA PRO A 310 0.34 32.50 19.75
C PRO A 310 -0.92 33.38 19.81
N HIS A 311 -1.51 33.46 20.99
CA HIS A 311 -2.56 34.43 21.26
C HIS A 311 -1.99 35.84 21.06
N THR A 312 -2.22 36.42 19.87
CA THR A 312 -1.93 37.82 19.58
C THR A 312 -3.03 38.72 20.14
#